data_ecc44698d6502034d0e20b1c6b7edc93
#
_entry.id   ecc44698d6502034d0e20b1c6b7edc93
#
_cell.length_a   1.000
_cell.length_b   1.000
_cell.length_c   1.000
_cell.angle_alpha   90.00
_cell.angle_beta   90.00
_cell.angle_gamma   90.00
#
_symmetry.space_group_name_H-M   'P 1'
#
loop_
_entity.id
_entity.type
_entity.pdbx_description
1 polymer ?
#
loop_
_entity_poly.entity_id
_entity_poly.type
_entity_poly.pdbx_seq_one_letter_code
_entity_poly.pdbx_strand_id
1 'polypeptide(L)'
;MIDQVKGTRNLYGKDIDNYLHIKDKFLNCYASYGYKFVELPNIEHKDLFTKSIGENSEIVTKQMYEFEDKAGRSLVLRPEGTASVVRYHNEFHKDQSNKYSYFGKMYRYENPQKNRYREFHQAGAELIGTLDNYSDVQLIKSSFRFLNSLELNFKLKINTIGSVDERKEYVSVLKKYFDKNKKDLSKESVEKIESNTLRILDSNVQEDLQIIDLAPLITNYLEDETIQKY
;
A
#
# COMPACT_ATOMS: atom_id res chain seq x y z
N MET A 1 25.15 28.66 1.53
CA MET A 1 25.06 27.25 2.01
C MET A 1 23.93 26.61 1.21
N ILE A 2 24.07 25.36 0.77
CA ILE A 2 22.98 24.66 0.05
C ILE A 2 22.24 23.83 1.08
N ASP A 3 20.94 24.09 1.24
CA ASP A 3 20.09 23.39 2.20
C ASP A 3 19.66 22.02 1.69
N GLN A 4 19.30 21.15 2.63
CA GLN A 4 18.75 19.83 2.32
C GLN A 4 17.39 19.95 1.61
N VAL A 5 17.12 19.06 0.66
CA VAL A 5 15.82 19.04 -0.03
C VAL A 5 14.69 18.79 0.96
N LYS A 6 13.65 19.61 0.90
CA LYS A 6 12.49 19.50 1.78
C LYS A 6 11.85 18.09 1.70
N GLY A 7 11.66 17.47 2.85
CA GLY A 7 11.07 16.12 2.93
C GLY A 7 12.09 14.99 2.74
N THR A 8 13.37 15.27 2.69
CA THR A 8 14.44 14.27 2.79
C THR A 8 15.14 14.38 4.15
N ARG A 9 15.92 13.38 4.53
CA ARG A 9 16.71 13.41 5.77
C ARG A 9 17.98 12.57 5.66
N ASN A 10 19.01 12.98 6.37
CA ASN A 10 20.17 12.14 6.61
C ASN A 10 19.87 11.23 7.83
N LEU A 11 20.22 9.94 7.71
CA LEU A 11 20.22 9.04 8.85
C LEU A 11 21.65 8.99 9.43
N TYR A 12 21.80 9.24 10.73
CA TYR A 12 23.08 9.15 11.42
C TYR A 12 22.88 8.76 12.88
N GLY A 13 23.95 8.33 13.56
CA GLY A 13 23.91 7.91 14.95
C GLY A 13 22.86 6.84 15.19
N LYS A 14 22.03 6.99 16.20
CA LYS A 14 21.02 6.02 16.60
C LYS A 14 19.98 5.74 15.48
N ASP A 15 19.69 6.72 14.62
CA ASP A 15 18.72 6.52 13.54
C ASP A 15 19.22 5.53 12.49
N ILE A 16 20.50 5.61 12.11
CA ILE A 16 21.08 4.64 11.17
C ILE A 16 21.21 3.27 11.81
N ASP A 17 21.56 3.19 13.10
CA ASP A 17 21.65 1.92 13.83
C ASP A 17 20.27 1.22 13.87
N ASN A 18 19.22 1.96 14.19
CA ASN A 18 17.84 1.46 14.14
C ASN A 18 17.44 0.98 12.74
N TYR A 19 17.79 1.76 11.71
CA TYR A 19 17.50 1.39 10.32
C TYR A 19 18.16 0.08 9.93
N LEU A 20 19.44 -0.08 10.23
CA LEU A 20 20.18 -1.31 9.95
C LEU A 20 19.61 -2.50 10.73
N HIS A 21 19.30 -2.30 12.01
CA HIS A 21 18.68 -3.34 12.84
C HIS A 21 17.33 -3.81 12.28
N ILE A 22 16.46 -2.88 11.88
CA ILE A 22 15.15 -3.20 11.28
C ILE A 22 15.34 -3.95 9.97
N LYS A 23 16.28 -3.51 9.12
CA LYS A 23 16.58 -4.15 7.85
C LYS A 23 17.05 -5.59 8.07
N ASP A 24 17.99 -5.83 8.98
CA ASP A 24 18.49 -7.17 9.27
C ASP A 24 17.42 -8.10 9.81
N LYS A 25 16.61 -7.63 10.75
CA LYS A 25 15.47 -8.39 11.29
C LYS A 25 14.47 -8.75 10.18
N PHE A 26 14.17 -7.80 9.28
CA PHE A 26 13.29 -8.04 8.14
C PHE A 26 13.84 -9.12 7.21
N LEU A 27 15.07 -8.95 6.73
CA LEU A 27 15.69 -9.87 5.79
C LEU A 27 15.77 -11.29 6.36
N ASN A 28 16.22 -11.45 7.60
CA ASN A 28 16.34 -12.74 8.26
C ASN A 28 14.96 -13.40 8.48
N CYS A 29 13.97 -12.62 8.89
CA CYS A 29 12.61 -13.13 9.08
C CYS A 29 12.06 -13.68 7.77
N TYR A 30 12.05 -12.88 6.70
CA TYR A 30 11.45 -13.29 5.43
C TYR A 30 12.26 -14.41 4.73
N ALA A 31 13.59 -14.40 4.83
CA ALA A 31 14.41 -15.51 4.36
C ALA A 31 14.01 -16.85 5.03
N SER A 32 13.68 -16.85 6.33
CA SER A 32 13.22 -18.05 7.05
C SER A 32 11.89 -18.62 6.57
N TYR A 33 11.10 -17.82 5.85
CA TYR A 33 9.85 -18.23 5.18
C TYR A 33 10.03 -18.51 3.67
N GLY A 34 11.28 -18.53 3.19
CA GLY A 34 11.61 -18.84 1.80
C GLY A 34 11.44 -17.67 0.84
N TYR A 35 11.35 -16.43 1.33
CA TYR A 35 11.33 -15.24 0.48
C TYR A 35 12.75 -14.94 -0.01
N LYS A 36 12.87 -14.69 -1.31
CA LYS A 36 14.12 -14.24 -1.95
C LYS A 36 14.16 -12.72 -1.93
N PHE A 37 15.25 -12.18 -1.41
CA PHE A 37 15.46 -10.74 -1.42
C PHE A 37 15.77 -10.26 -2.84
N VAL A 38 15.08 -9.18 -3.26
CA VAL A 38 15.29 -8.52 -4.55
C VAL A 38 15.58 -7.05 -4.30
N GLU A 39 16.72 -6.58 -4.82
CA GLU A 39 17.01 -5.15 -4.87
C GLU A 39 16.46 -4.57 -6.18
N LEU A 40 15.54 -3.64 -6.05
CA LEU A 40 14.81 -3.04 -7.16
C LEU A 40 15.44 -1.72 -7.58
N PRO A 41 15.43 -1.35 -8.87
CA PRO A 41 15.85 -0.04 -9.31
C PRO A 41 15.04 1.09 -8.67
N ASN A 42 15.68 2.22 -8.39
CA ASN A 42 14.98 3.42 -7.93
C ASN A 42 14.27 4.17 -9.05
N ILE A 43 14.73 3.99 -10.29
CA ILE A 43 14.19 4.62 -11.51
C ILE A 43 13.47 3.56 -12.32
N GLU A 44 12.23 3.85 -12.69
CA GLU A 44 11.36 2.97 -13.47
C GLU A 44 10.64 3.77 -14.56
N HIS A 45 10.06 3.07 -15.54
CA HIS A 45 9.17 3.69 -16.51
C HIS A 45 7.86 4.14 -15.85
N LYS A 46 7.36 5.34 -16.20
CA LYS A 46 6.09 5.87 -15.69
C LYS A 46 4.94 4.91 -15.91
N ASP A 47 4.87 4.27 -17.06
CA ASP A 47 3.80 3.35 -17.44
C ASP A 47 3.65 2.15 -16.50
N LEU A 48 4.73 1.75 -15.83
CA LEU A 48 4.66 0.69 -14.83
C LEU A 48 3.66 1.02 -13.73
N PHE A 49 3.72 2.24 -13.21
CA PHE A 49 2.87 2.65 -12.09
C PHE A 49 1.48 3.12 -12.54
N THR A 50 1.36 3.78 -13.70
CA THR A 50 0.05 4.17 -14.22
C THR A 50 -0.84 2.95 -14.49
N LYS A 51 -0.27 1.86 -15.03
CA LYS A 51 -0.98 0.62 -15.30
C LYS A 51 -1.28 -0.20 -14.04
N SER A 52 -0.39 -0.20 -13.04
CA SER A 52 -0.53 -1.04 -11.84
C SER A 52 -1.36 -0.40 -10.75
N ILE A 53 -1.17 0.90 -10.51
CA ILE A 53 -1.85 1.65 -9.43
C ILE A 53 -3.16 2.26 -9.93
N GLY A 54 -3.26 2.52 -11.24
CA GLY A 54 -4.39 3.20 -11.90
C GLY A 54 -4.13 4.69 -12.13
N GLU A 55 -4.48 5.15 -13.33
CA GLU A 55 -4.23 6.53 -13.80
C GLU A 55 -4.84 7.60 -12.91
N ASN A 56 -5.98 7.29 -12.26
CA ASN A 56 -6.73 8.21 -11.40
C ASN A 56 -6.30 8.15 -9.92
N SER A 57 -5.29 7.35 -9.57
CA SER A 57 -4.83 7.29 -8.19
C SER A 57 -4.11 8.58 -7.80
N GLU A 58 -4.21 8.98 -6.54
CA GLU A 58 -3.53 10.17 -6.03
C GLU A 58 -2.00 10.05 -6.15
N ILE A 59 -1.47 8.85 -6.01
CA ILE A 59 -0.04 8.58 -6.20
C ILE A 59 0.38 8.96 -7.62
N VAL A 60 -0.37 8.48 -8.63
CA VAL A 60 -0.06 8.73 -10.04
C VAL A 60 -0.29 10.18 -10.43
N THR A 61 -1.41 10.78 -9.99
CA THR A 61 -1.80 12.12 -10.43
C THR A 61 -1.07 13.26 -9.74
N LYS A 62 -0.58 13.05 -8.47
CA LYS A 62 -0.07 14.15 -7.65
C LYS A 62 1.28 13.88 -6.96
N GLN A 63 1.67 12.61 -6.79
CA GLN A 63 2.76 12.28 -5.88
C GLN A 63 4.00 11.68 -6.54
N MET A 64 3.96 11.30 -7.81
CA MET A 64 5.14 10.78 -8.49
C MET A 64 6.15 11.88 -8.80
N TYR A 65 7.45 11.57 -8.62
CA TYR A 65 8.56 12.35 -9.18
C TYR A 65 8.80 11.88 -10.60
N GLU A 66 8.41 12.71 -11.57
CA GLU A 66 8.51 12.41 -12.99
C GLU A 66 9.62 13.24 -13.63
N PHE A 67 10.32 12.63 -14.60
CA PHE A 67 11.34 13.29 -15.39
C PHE A 67 11.55 12.57 -16.73
N GLU A 68 12.15 13.25 -17.67
CA GLU A 68 12.57 12.65 -18.93
C GLU A 68 14.09 12.41 -18.92
N ASP A 69 14.51 11.28 -19.47
CA ASP A 69 15.93 11.06 -19.73
C ASP A 69 16.38 11.73 -21.04
N LYS A 70 17.69 11.67 -21.32
CA LYS A 70 18.27 12.29 -22.55
C LYS A 70 17.72 11.70 -23.85
N ALA A 71 17.05 10.57 -23.82
CA ALA A 71 16.41 9.91 -24.97
C ALA A 71 14.89 10.20 -25.05
N GLY A 72 14.37 11.10 -24.20
CA GLY A 72 12.95 11.48 -24.16
C GLY A 72 12.03 10.41 -23.56
N ARG A 73 12.57 9.47 -22.77
CA ARG A 73 11.76 8.45 -22.12
C ARG A 73 11.20 9.01 -20.81
N SER A 74 9.89 8.82 -20.59
CA SER A 74 9.22 9.22 -19.35
C SER A 74 9.54 8.24 -18.23
N LEU A 75 10.26 8.73 -17.23
CA LEU A 75 10.73 7.97 -16.08
C LEU A 75 10.20 8.57 -14.78
N VAL A 76 10.24 7.77 -13.71
CA VAL A 76 9.84 8.18 -12.37
C VAL A 76 10.82 7.63 -11.33
N LEU A 77 10.92 8.32 -10.20
CA LEU A 77 11.40 7.69 -8.97
C LEU A 77 10.27 6.83 -8.41
N ARG A 78 10.54 5.55 -8.13
CA ARG A 78 9.52 4.58 -7.70
C ARG A 78 8.76 5.05 -6.47
N PRO A 79 7.42 5.13 -6.50
CA PRO A 79 6.60 5.55 -5.36
C PRO A 79 6.25 4.39 -4.41
N GLU A 80 6.46 3.14 -4.85
CA GLU A 80 6.19 1.90 -4.10
C GLU A 80 6.98 0.73 -4.72
N GLY A 81 6.98 -0.44 -4.10
CA GLY A 81 7.83 -1.57 -4.52
C GLY A 81 7.09 -2.69 -5.25
N THR A 82 5.79 -2.87 -5.02
CA THR A 82 5.03 -4.02 -5.54
C THR A 82 5.05 -4.10 -7.06
N ALA A 83 4.80 -2.99 -7.76
CA ALA A 83 4.81 -2.95 -9.22
C ALA A 83 6.19 -3.33 -9.79
N SER A 84 7.27 -2.87 -9.16
CA SER A 84 8.63 -3.22 -9.58
C SER A 84 8.94 -4.71 -9.36
N VAL A 85 8.44 -5.32 -8.28
CA VAL A 85 8.56 -6.78 -8.05
C VAL A 85 7.78 -7.56 -9.12
N VAL A 86 6.55 -7.14 -9.42
CA VAL A 86 5.72 -7.78 -10.45
C VAL A 86 6.40 -7.68 -11.84
N ARG A 87 6.98 -6.52 -12.17
CA ARG A 87 7.76 -6.36 -13.42
C ARG A 87 8.93 -7.34 -13.45
N TYR A 88 9.73 -7.38 -12.37
CA TYR A 88 10.86 -8.32 -12.26
C TYR A 88 10.41 -9.78 -12.41
N HIS A 89 9.33 -10.15 -11.74
CA HIS A 89 8.76 -11.50 -11.85
C HIS A 89 8.35 -11.83 -13.29
N ASN A 90 7.63 -10.94 -13.96
CA ASN A 90 7.18 -11.14 -15.34
C ASN A 90 8.33 -11.23 -16.35
N GLU A 91 9.43 -10.53 -16.09
CA GLU A 91 10.61 -10.52 -16.95
C GLU A 91 11.40 -11.84 -16.85
N PHE A 92 11.54 -12.41 -15.65
CA PHE A 92 12.46 -13.52 -15.39
C PHE A 92 11.78 -14.82 -14.93
N HIS A 93 10.53 -14.78 -14.45
CA HIS A 93 9.90 -15.91 -13.74
C HIS A 93 8.40 -16.06 -13.99
N LYS A 94 7.89 -15.56 -15.09
CA LYS A 94 6.46 -15.40 -15.41
C LYS A 94 5.58 -16.64 -15.12
N ASP A 95 6.11 -17.83 -15.35
CA ASP A 95 5.35 -19.10 -15.24
C ASP A 95 5.60 -19.84 -13.92
N GLN A 96 6.16 -19.15 -12.91
CA GLN A 96 6.54 -19.75 -11.64
C GLN A 96 5.84 -19.06 -10.47
N SER A 97 5.51 -19.82 -9.43
CA SER A 97 5.14 -19.22 -8.14
C SER A 97 6.40 -18.85 -7.36
N ASN A 98 6.50 -17.62 -6.92
CA ASN A 98 7.67 -17.12 -6.20
C ASN A 98 7.29 -16.21 -5.02
N LYS A 99 8.20 -16.17 -4.04
CA LYS A 99 8.13 -15.30 -2.87
C LYS A 99 9.29 -14.32 -2.91
N TYR A 100 8.99 -13.03 -2.90
CA TYR A 100 9.98 -11.97 -2.93
C TYR A 100 9.87 -11.08 -1.71
N SER A 101 11.01 -10.59 -1.22
CA SER A 101 11.04 -9.51 -0.25
C SER A 101 11.92 -8.39 -0.78
N TYR A 102 11.60 -7.16 -0.43
CA TYR A 102 12.40 -5.99 -0.75
C TYR A 102 12.48 -5.03 0.42
N PHE A 103 13.54 -4.25 0.46
CA PHE A 103 13.74 -3.22 1.46
C PHE A 103 14.51 -2.06 0.81
N GLY A 104 13.88 -0.90 0.67
CA GLY A 104 14.53 0.18 -0.04
C GLY A 104 13.79 1.51 0.05
N LYS A 105 14.40 2.51 -0.58
CA LYS A 105 13.85 3.87 -0.66
C LYS A 105 12.70 3.94 -1.65
N MET A 106 11.66 4.72 -1.27
CA MET A 106 10.53 5.11 -2.10
C MET A 106 10.41 6.63 -2.09
N TYR A 107 9.73 7.18 -3.09
CA TYR A 107 9.70 8.61 -3.35
C TYR A 107 8.28 9.08 -3.66
N ARG A 108 7.74 9.99 -2.84
CA ARG A 108 6.42 10.59 -3.07
C ARG A 108 6.45 12.09 -2.81
N TYR A 109 5.95 12.86 -3.75
CA TYR A 109 5.83 14.31 -3.59
C TYR A 109 4.65 14.64 -2.69
N GLU A 110 4.79 14.33 -1.40
CA GLU A 110 3.81 14.65 -0.37
C GLU A 110 4.13 15.97 0.34
N ASN A 111 3.12 16.56 0.95
CA ASN A 111 3.35 17.65 1.89
C ASN A 111 4.03 17.07 3.14
N PRO A 112 5.27 17.50 3.45
CA PRO A 112 6.00 16.97 4.59
C PRO A 112 5.27 17.26 5.89
N GLN A 113 5.00 16.22 6.65
CA GLN A 113 4.39 16.25 7.98
C GLN A 113 5.25 15.40 8.92
N LYS A 114 4.91 15.40 10.21
CA LYS A 114 5.54 14.47 11.16
C LYS A 114 5.38 13.03 10.66
N ASN A 115 6.50 12.35 10.48
CA ASN A 115 6.60 10.97 9.96
C ASN A 115 6.18 10.77 8.49
N ARG A 116 5.95 11.84 7.71
CA ARG A 116 5.77 11.77 6.26
C ARG A 116 6.91 12.50 5.56
N TYR A 117 7.70 11.73 4.83
CA TYR A 117 8.85 12.20 4.07
C TYR A 117 8.61 12.01 2.59
N ARG A 118 9.31 12.80 1.76
CA ARG A 118 9.31 12.65 0.31
C ARG A 118 10.24 11.53 -0.16
N GLU A 119 11.26 11.24 0.62
CA GLU A 119 12.09 10.04 0.52
C GLU A 119 11.92 9.25 1.81
N PHE A 120 11.42 8.02 1.72
CA PHE A 120 11.17 7.14 2.86
C PHE A 120 11.57 5.71 2.54
N HIS A 121 11.66 4.86 3.55
CA HIS A 121 11.95 3.44 3.35
C HIS A 121 10.68 2.62 3.44
N GLN A 122 10.58 1.62 2.56
CA GLN A 122 9.52 0.63 2.56
C GLN A 122 10.15 -0.77 2.60
N ALA A 123 9.62 -1.61 3.47
CA ALA A 123 9.84 -3.04 3.48
C ALA A 123 8.58 -3.72 2.94
N GLY A 124 8.72 -4.66 2.03
CA GLY A 124 7.60 -5.39 1.46
C GLY A 124 7.91 -6.83 1.18
N ALA A 125 6.87 -7.64 1.15
CA ALA A 125 6.92 -9.04 0.80
C ALA A 125 5.78 -9.36 -0.16
N GLU A 126 6.11 -9.97 -1.28
CA GLU A 126 5.18 -10.30 -2.35
C GLU A 126 5.18 -11.81 -2.58
N LEU A 127 4.00 -12.39 -2.69
CA LEU A 127 3.80 -13.76 -3.09
C LEU A 127 3.05 -13.75 -4.41
N ILE A 128 3.69 -14.25 -5.47
CA ILE A 128 3.17 -14.20 -6.84
C ILE A 128 3.02 -15.63 -7.38
N GLY A 129 1.91 -15.92 -8.04
CA GLY A 129 1.60 -17.19 -8.65
C GLY A 129 0.30 -17.79 -8.15
N THR A 130 0.21 -19.11 -8.06
CA THR A 130 -0.97 -19.80 -7.54
C THR A 130 -1.08 -19.55 -6.05
N LEU A 131 -2.14 -18.85 -5.65
CA LEU A 131 -2.43 -18.49 -4.27
C LEU A 131 -3.54 -19.38 -3.73
N ASP A 132 -3.37 -19.82 -2.49
CA ASP A 132 -4.36 -20.53 -1.69
C ASP A 132 -4.56 -19.82 -0.35
N ASN A 133 -5.56 -20.23 0.42
CA ASN A 133 -5.81 -19.64 1.74
C ASN A 133 -4.60 -19.75 2.69
N TYR A 134 -3.76 -20.77 2.48
CA TYR A 134 -2.52 -20.96 3.26
C TYR A 134 -1.47 -19.90 2.94
N SER A 135 -1.45 -19.40 1.70
CA SER A 135 -0.54 -18.34 1.25
C SER A 135 -0.81 -17.02 1.99
N ASP A 136 -2.07 -16.64 2.15
CA ASP A 136 -2.47 -15.44 2.90
C ASP A 136 -2.10 -15.56 4.37
N VAL A 137 -2.42 -16.70 4.99
CA VAL A 137 -2.04 -16.98 6.39
C VAL A 137 -0.52 -16.94 6.57
N GLN A 138 0.26 -17.47 5.62
CA GLN A 138 1.72 -17.42 5.69
C GLN A 138 2.26 -15.99 5.63
N LEU A 139 1.70 -15.15 4.75
CA LEU A 139 2.09 -13.75 4.63
C LEU A 139 1.77 -12.97 5.91
N ILE A 140 0.56 -13.14 6.46
CA ILE A 140 0.16 -12.53 7.72
C ILE A 140 1.07 -13.00 8.86
N LYS A 141 1.33 -14.31 8.96
CA LYS A 141 2.18 -14.90 10.01
C LYS A 141 3.61 -14.40 9.94
N SER A 142 4.20 -14.28 8.75
CA SER A 142 5.55 -13.75 8.58
C SER A 142 5.64 -12.28 8.97
N SER A 143 4.64 -11.48 8.60
CA SER A 143 4.55 -10.07 8.98
C SER A 143 4.38 -9.88 10.49
N PHE A 144 3.51 -10.69 11.11
CA PHE A 144 3.33 -10.69 12.56
C PHE A 144 4.63 -11.04 13.29
N ARG A 145 5.32 -12.10 12.85
CA ARG A 145 6.59 -12.54 13.43
C ARG A 145 7.68 -11.47 13.29
N PHE A 146 7.77 -10.82 12.15
CA PHE A 146 8.70 -9.72 11.94
C PHE A 146 8.45 -8.58 12.92
N LEU A 147 7.21 -8.06 13.00
CA LEU A 147 6.86 -6.96 13.90
C LEU A 147 7.09 -7.32 15.38
N ASN A 148 6.77 -8.57 15.76
CA ASN A 148 7.01 -9.06 17.12
C ASN A 148 8.51 -9.15 17.44
N SER A 149 9.35 -9.45 16.44
CA SER A 149 10.81 -9.49 16.62
C SER A 149 11.44 -8.12 16.89
N LEU A 150 10.72 -7.03 16.58
CA LEU A 150 11.10 -5.66 16.88
C LEU A 150 10.59 -5.20 18.26
N GLU A 151 9.99 -6.10 19.04
CA GLU A 151 9.43 -5.83 20.38
C GLU A 151 8.41 -4.67 20.38
N LEU A 152 7.70 -4.52 19.26
CA LEU A 152 6.66 -3.51 19.11
C LEU A 152 5.36 -3.99 19.75
N ASN A 153 4.70 -3.11 20.48
CA ASN A 153 3.33 -3.33 20.92
C ASN A 153 2.37 -2.94 19.79
N PHE A 154 1.73 -3.92 19.15
CA PHE A 154 0.82 -3.69 18.03
C PHE A 154 -0.40 -4.60 18.10
N LYS A 155 -1.47 -4.20 17.40
CA LYS A 155 -2.70 -4.97 17.25
C LYS A 155 -2.88 -5.33 15.77
N LEU A 156 -2.95 -6.62 15.47
CA LEU A 156 -3.34 -7.09 14.14
C LEU A 156 -4.84 -6.90 13.96
N LYS A 157 -5.24 -6.23 12.88
CA LYS A 157 -6.62 -6.13 12.41
C LYS A 157 -6.70 -6.79 11.04
N ILE A 158 -7.63 -7.70 10.87
CA ILE A 158 -7.88 -8.39 9.60
C ILE A 158 -9.24 -7.93 9.09
N ASN A 159 -9.35 -7.72 7.79
CA ASN A 159 -10.61 -7.41 7.12
C ASN A 159 -10.59 -8.03 5.73
N THR A 160 -11.75 -8.17 5.12
CA THR A 160 -11.92 -8.60 3.73
C THR A 160 -12.74 -7.59 2.96
N ILE A 161 -12.51 -7.51 1.68
CA ILE A 161 -13.32 -6.71 0.75
C ILE A 161 -14.26 -7.58 -0.09
N GLY A 162 -14.33 -8.88 0.23
CA GLY A 162 -15.13 -9.86 -0.50
C GLY A 162 -14.68 -10.10 -1.94
N SER A 163 -15.51 -10.83 -2.66
CA SER A 163 -15.39 -11.02 -4.11
C SER A 163 -15.67 -9.72 -4.88
N VAL A 164 -15.44 -9.74 -6.19
CA VAL A 164 -15.72 -8.55 -7.05
C VAL A 164 -17.20 -8.17 -7.01
N ASP A 165 -18.10 -9.15 -6.97
CA ASP A 165 -19.54 -8.90 -7.05
C ASP A 165 -20.10 -8.47 -5.68
N GLU A 166 -19.71 -9.11 -4.58
CA GLU A 166 -20.01 -8.68 -3.21
C GLU A 166 -19.54 -7.23 -2.97
N ARG A 167 -18.34 -6.89 -3.44
CA ARG A 167 -17.81 -5.53 -3.33
C ARG A 167 -18.62 -4.52 -4.13
N LYS A 168 -19.08 -4.88 -5.36
CA LYS A 168 -19.95 -3.99 -6.17
C LYS A 168 -21.27 -3.74 -5.47
N GLU A 169 -21.87 -4.79 -4.92
CA GLU A 169 -23.10 -4.66 -4.13
C GLU A 169 -22.89 -3.76 -2.93
N TYR A 170 -21.86 -4.03 -2.14
CA TYR A 170 -21.51 -3.20 -0.98
C TYR A 170 -21.27 -1.73 -1.33
N VAL A 171 -20.54 -1.44 -2.40
CA VAL A 171 -20.32 -0.07 -2.88
C VAL A 171 -21.64 0.59 -3.26
N SER A 172 -22.56 -0.13 -3.90
CA SER A 172 -23.90 0.40 -4.23
C SER A 172 -24.70 0.76 -2.97
N VAL A 173 -24.63 -0.07 -1.93
CA VAL A 173 -25.27 0.18 -0.64
C VAL A 173 -24.64 1.38 0.07
N LEU A 174 -23.30 1.45 0.13
CA LEU A 174 -22.59 2.58 0.71
C LEU A 174 -22.92 3.89 0.00
N LYS A 175 -22.97 3.87 -1.33
CA LYS A 175 -23.33 5.05 -2.12
C LYS A 175 -24.71 5.58 -1.73
N LYS A 176 -25.72 4.72 -1.68
CA LYS A 176 -27.07 5.07 -1.23
C LYS A 176 -27.08 5.61 0.21
N TYR A 177 -26.29 5.01 1.08
CA TYR A 177 -26.16 5.44 2.46
C TYR A 177 -25.55 6.85 2.58
N PHE A 178 -24.44 7.11 1.89
CA PHE A 178 -23.79 8.42 1.92
C PHE A 178 -24.59 9.49 1.18
N ASP A 179 -25.27 9.16 0.09
CA ASP A 179 -26.18 10.11 -0.58
C ASP A 179 -27.31 10.56 0.36
N LYS A 180 -27.87 9.65 1.16
CA LYS A 180 -28.90 9.97 2.16
C LYS A 180 -28.38 10.91 3.24
N ASN A 181 -27.12 10.78 3.61
CA ASN A 181 -26.46 11.57 4.66
C ASN A 181 -25.58 12.71 4.12
N LYS A 182 -25.72 13.04 2.83
CA LYS A 182 -24.87 14.00 2.10
C LYS A 182 -24.75 15.37 2.74
N LYS A 183 -25.80 15.81 3.46
CA LYS A 183 -25.83 17.14 4.11
C LYS A 183 -24.89 17.24 5.31
N ASP A 184 -24.59 16.11 5.93
CA ASP A 184 -23.81 16.01 7.16
C ASP A 184 -22.37 15.55 6.88
N LEU A 185 -22.01 15.31 5.60
CA LEU A 185 -20.66 14.95 5.17
C LEU A 185 -19.84 16.19 4.80
N SER A 186 -18.53 16.09 4.99
CA SER A 186 -17.59 17.09 4.49
C SER A 186 -17.65 17.21 2.96
N LYS A 187 -17.30 18.38 2.44
CA LYS A 187 -17.27 18.65 0.98
C LYS A 187 -16.37 17.63 0.25
N GLU A 188 -15.22 17.30 0.83
CA GLU A 188 -14.29 16.32 0.27
C GLU A 188 -14.92 14.93 0.17
N SER A 189 -15.67 14.49 1.19
CA SER A 189 -16.37 13.21 1.19
C SER A 189 -17.54 13.18 0.22
N VAL A 190 -18.26 14.28 0.09
CA VAL A 190 -19.34 14.44 -0.92
C VAL A 190 -18.83 14.23 -2.34
N GLU A 191 -17.66 14.79 -2.70
CA GLU A 191 -17.05 14.61 -4.03
C GLU A 191 -16.64 13.15 -4.30
N LYS A 192 -16.38 12.39 -3.24
CA LYS A 192 -15.98 10.97 -3.33
C LYS A 192 -17.15 10.01 -3.48
N ILE A 193 -18.41 10.44 -3.22
CA ILE A 193 -19.59 9.55 -3.32
C ILE A 193 -19.68 8.91 -4.70
N GLU A 194 -19.46 9.67 -5.78
CA GLU A 194 -19.52 9.15 -7.15
C GLU A 194 -18.19 8.55 -7.63
N SER A 195 -17.08 9.16 -7.24
CA SER A 195 -15.76 8.83 -7.80
C SER A 195 -15.07 7.68 -7.08
N ASN A 196 -15.20 7.60 -5.75
CA ASN A 196 -14.54 6.56 -4.93
C ASN A 196 -15.17 6.43 -3.55
N THR A 197 -16.39 5.90 -3.51
CA THR A 197 -17.23 5.78 -2.30
C THR A 197 -16.51 5.11 -1.12
N LEU A 198 -15.72 4.06 -1.37
CA LEU A 198 -14.98 3.35 -0.31
C LEU A 198 -13.98 4.25 0.43
N ARG A 199 -13.42 5.26 -0.24
CA ARG A 199 -12.48 6.19 0.40
C ARG A 199 -13.12 7.13 1.42
N ILE A 200 -14.44 7.23 1.44
CA ILE A 200 -15.13 7.99 2.49
C ILE A 200 -14.93 7.31 3.85
N LEU A 201 -14.89 5.97 3.87
CA LEU A 201 -14.63 5.19 5.10
C LEU A 201 -13.23 5.46 5.72
N ASP A 202 -12.29 6.00 4.94
CA ASP A 202 -10.94 6.36 5.41
C ASP A 202 -10.84 7.84 5.84
N SER A 203 -11.95 8.59 5.84
CA SER A 203 -11.92 10.00 6.23
C SER A 203 -11.58 10.16 7.72
N ASN A 204 -10.73 11.15 8.00
CA ASN A 204 -10.41 11.57 9.37
C ASN A 204 -11.06 12.93 9.71
N VAL A 205 -11.96 13.42 8.86
CA VAL A 205 -12.69 14.68 9.09
C VAL A 205 -13.74 14.45 10.16
N GLN A 206 -13.77 15.30 11.18
CA GLN A 206 -14.62 15.13 12.35
C GLN A 206 -16.11 15.01 12.00
N GLU A 207 -16.57 15.74 10.97
CA GLU A 207 -17.96 15.72 10.47
C GLU A 207 -18.32 14.34 9.91
N ASP A 208 -17.38 13.66 9.26
CA ASP A 208 -17.60 12.38 8.60
C ASP A 208 -17.64 11.20 9.60
N LEU A 209 -16.91 11.30 10.73
CA LEU A 209 -16.68 10.16 11.62
C LEU A 209 -17.97 9.55 12.17
N GLN A 210 -18.95 10.36 12.56
CA GLN A 210 -20.24 9.87 13.09
C GLN A 210 -21.03 9.12 12.01
N ILE A 211 -20.94 9.56 10.77
CA ILE A 211 -21.63 8.93 9.63
C ILE A 211 -20.92 7.63 9.26
N ILE A 212 -19.59 7.63 9.28
CA ILE A 212 -18.78 6.43 9.00
C ILE A 212 -19.01 5.34 10.05
N ASP A 213 -19.08 5.69 11.32
CA ASP A 213 -19.30 4.74 12.42
C ASP A 213 -20.64 4.01 12.32
N LEU A 214 -21.64 4.63 11.67
CA LEU A 214 -22.96 4.06 11.43
C LEU A 214 -23.13 3.45 10.02
N ALA A 215 -22.06 3.48 9.21
CA ALA A 215 -22.12 2.95 7.86
C ALA A 215 -22.31 1.43 7.86
N PRO A 216 -23.02 0.87 6.87
CA PRO A 216 -23.15 -0.57 6.70
C PRO A 216 -21.78 -1.24 6.66
N LEU A 217 -21.64 -2.38 7.34
CA LEU A 217 -20.40 -3.17 7.33
C LEU A 217 -20.41 -4.13 6.14
N ILE A 218 -19.27 -4.31 5.49
CA ILE A 218 -19.13 -5.24 4.37
C ILE A 218 -19.47 -6.68 4.76
N THR A 219 -19.20 -7.07 5.99
CA THR A 219 -19.49 -8.41 6.51
C THR A 219 -20.98 -8.81 6.41
N ASN A 220 -21.89 -7.85 6.29
CA ASN A 220 -23.31 -8.10 6.10
C ASN A 220 -23.70 -8.41 4.63
N TYR A 221 -22.73 -8.34 3.72
CA TYR A 221 -22.90 -8.51 2.27
C TYR A 221 -21.98 -9.57 1.68
N LEU A 222 -21.34 -10.36 2.57
CA LEU A 222 -20.50 -11.48 2.17
C LEU A 222 -21.35 -12.75 2.09
N GLU A 223 -21.09 -13.56 1.07
CA GLU A 223 -21.65 -14.91 0.94
C GLU A 223 -20.99 -15.87 1.94
N ASP A 224 -21.69 -16.95 2.28
CA ASP A 224 -21.19 -17.95 3.23
C ASP A 224 -19.83 -18.53 2.81
N GLU A 225 -19.60 -18.72 1.50
CA GLU A 225 -18.32 -19.20 0.98
C GLU A 225 -17.17 -18.21 1.26
N THR A 226 -17.43 -16.92 1.10
CA THR A 226 -16.45 -15.87 1.40
C THR A 226 -16.18 -15.78 2.90
N ILE A 227 -17.20 -15.90 3.73
CA ILE A 227 -17.07 -15.89 5.20
C ILE A 227 -16.23 -17.09 5.68
N GLN A 228 -16.41 -18.26 5.09
CA GLN A 228 -15.65 -19.47 5.46
C GLN A 228 -14.16 -19.38 5.06
N LYS A 229 -13.84 -18.60 4.02
CA LYS A 229 -12.46 -18.37 3.61
C LYS A 229 -11.75 -17.27 4.41
N TYR A 230 -12.52 -16.39 5.04
CA TYR A 230 -12.04 -15.27 5.86
C TYR A 230 -11.72 -15.70 7.29
#